data_859c450eb213049384567b3a8ae9caa2
#
_entry.id   859c450eb213049384567b3a8ae9caa2
#
_cell.length_a   1.000
_cell.length_b   1.000
_cell.length_c   1.000
_cell.angle_alpha   90.00
_cell.angle_beta   90.00
_cell.angle_gamma   90.00
#
_symmetry.space_group_name_H-M   'P 1'
#
loop_
_entity.id
_entity.type
_entity.pdbx_description
1 polymer ?
#
loop_
_entity_poly.entity_id
_entity_poly.type
_entity_poly.pdbx_seq_one_letter_code
_entity_poly.pdbx_strand_id
1 'polypeptide(L)'
;LVVDDGGSDEPSGDLPKPGDKFVIYNQNAQAVLAAENDSKSIEKAAATVADGKATPANGAVVFTVEQNGEYLRFKSEAYGYLCSNGTGNNAFYSKDFSEEGVTAEDADWLVRECSGGVGGYEMESRTAKFNNRYSQWLEYYSDSFKTYSMDKSKVTDYTIYSFFFYPVADGVNVDGGLVVQPTITFPETMLPAYVGSDYEFELEIDTIYEIDNPWI
;
A
#
# COMPACT_ATOMS: atom_id res chain seq x y z
N LEU A 1 -9.94 -10.75 -39.78
CA LEU A 1 -9.93 -11.37 -38.46
C LEU A 1 -8.86 -10.63 -37.64
N VAL A 2 -9.28 -9.62 -36.89
CA VAL A 2 -8.43 -8.99 -35.89
C VAL A 2 -8.40 -9.99 -34.73
N VAL A 3 -7.28 -10.63 -34.52
CA VAL A 3 -7.02 -11.38 -33.29
C VAL A 3 -6.87 -10.30 -32.24
N ASP A 4 -7.84 -10.19 -31.35
CA ASP A 4 -7.73 -9.46 -30.11
C ASP A 4 -6.64 -10.20 -29.33
N ASP A 5 -5.46 -9.60 -29.32
CA ASP A 5 -4.33 -10.06 -28.53
C ASP A 5 -4.70 -9.69 -27.10
N GLY A 6 -5.39 -10.63 -26.43
CA GLY A 6 -5.77 -10.48 -25.04
C GLY A 6 -4.52 -10.13 -24.25
N GLY A 7 -4.30 -8.84 -24.05
CA GLY A 7 -3.26 -8.33 -23.20
C GLY A 7 -3.42 -9.04 -21.87
N SER A 8 -2.46 -9.90 -21.54
CA SER A 8 -2.35 -10.43 -20.21
C SER A 8 -2.20 -9.22 -19.30
N ASP A 9 -3.20 -8.98 -18.45
CA ASP A 9 -3.12 -8.06 -17.31
C ASP A 9 -2.09 -8.58 -16.29
N GLU A 10 -0.93 -9.03 -16.81
CA GLU A 10 0.21 -9.35 -15.96
C GLU A 10 0.69 -8.04 -15.35
N PRO A 11 0.71 -7.95 -14.03
CA PRO A 11 1.17 -6.75 -13.35
C PRO A 11 2.65 -6.53 -13.66
N SER A 12 2.93 -5.69 -14.63
CA SER A 12 4.28 -5.20 -14.90
C SER A 12 4.58 -4.04 -13.97
N GLY A 13 4.72 -4.32 -12.68
CA GLY A 13 5.16 -3.31 -11.73
C GLY A 13 6.66 -3.15 -11.83
N ASP A 14 7.14 -2.16 -12.58
CA ASP A 14 8.53 -1.72 -12.48
C ASP A 14 8.82 -1.23 -11.05
N LEU A 15 10.08 -1.37 -10.61
CA LEU A 15 10.50 -0.75 -9.35
C LEU A 15 10.27 0.76 -9.42
N PRO A 16 9.66 1.37 -8.37
CA PRO A 16 9.39 2.80 -8.37
C PRO A 16 10.70 3.60 -8.36
N LYS A 17 10.67 4.76 -9.00
CA LYS A 17 11.79 5.69 -9.06
C LYS A 17 11.63 6.79 -8.02
N PRO A 18 12.73 7.42 -7.58
CA PRO A 18 12.66 8.57 -6.69
C PRO A 18 11.71 9.65 -7.24
N GLY A 19 10.73 10.05 -6.41
CA GLY A 19 9.69 11.01 -6.76
C GLY A 19 8.35 10.41 -7.21
N ASP A 20 8.31 9.14 -7.56
CA ASP A 20 7.06 8.47 -7.87
C ASP A 20 6.21 8.32 -6.59
N LYS A 21 4.90 8.51 -6.73
CA LYS A 21 3.91 8.22 -5.68
C LYS A 21 3.20 6.92 -6.03
N PHE A 22 3.22 5.97 -5.12
CA PHE A 22 2.69 4.63 -5.35
C PHE A 22 2.17 3.98 -4.08
N VAL A 23 1.44 2.90 -4.23
CA VAL A 23 1.04 2.00 -3.15
C VAL A 23 1.77 0.68 -3.27
N ILE A 24 2.00 0.01 -2.15
CA ILE A 24 2.59 -1.33 -2.11
C ILE A 24 1.44 -2.33 -2.03
N TYR A 25 1.25 -3.10 -3.10
CA TYR A 25 0.14 -4.02 -3.30
C TYR A 25 0.59 -5.46 -3.18
N ASN A 26 -0.20 -6.29 -2.53
CA ASN A 26 -0.03 -7.73 -2.51
C ASN A 26 -1.20 -8.41 -3.22
N GLN A 27 -0.90 -9.24 -4.22
CA GLN A 27 -1.91 -9.89 -5.06
C GLN A 27 -2.74 -10.92 -4.29
N ASN A 28 -2.15 -11.66 -3.37
CA ASN A 28 -2.87 -12.64 -2.56
C ASN A 28 -3.91 -11.96 -1.66
N ALA A 29 -3.52 -10.82 -1.06
CA ALA A 29 -4.41 -10.00 -0.24
C ALA A 29 -5.46 -9.24 -1.05
N GLN A 30 -5.21 -8.97 -2.34
CA GLN A 30 -5.90 -7.95 -3.14
C GLN A 30 -6.00 -6.62 -2.38
N ALA A 31 -4.91 -6.23 -1.76
CA ALA A 31 -4.86 -5.11 -0.82
C ALA A 31 -3.48 -4.45 -0.81
N VAL A 32 -3.45 -3.26 -0.27
CA VAL A 32 -2.26 -2.42 -0.06
C VAL A 32 -2.04 -2.17 1.43
N LEU A 33 -0.84 -1.70 1.77
CA LEU A 33 -0.49 -1.33 3.13
C LEU A 33 -1.33 -0.13 3.59
N ALA A 34 -1.79 -0.18 4.83
CA ALA A 34 -2.56 0.86 5.52
C ALA A 34 -1.88 1.28 6.84
N ALA A 35 -2.64 1.63 7.87
CA ALA A 35 -2.10 2.04 9.17
C ALA A 35 -1.36 0.89 9.88
N GLU A 36 -0.52 1.24 10.84
CA GLU A 36 0.04 0.28 11.79
C GLU A 36 -0.96 -0.03 12.90
N ASN A 37 -1.00 -1.27 13.34
CA ASN A 37 -1.77 -1.67 14.52
C ASN A 37 -0.87 -1.85 15.75
N ASP A 38 -1.49 -2.01 16.94
CA ASP A 38 -0.80 -2.12 18.24
C ASP A 38 0.17 -3.31 18.33
N SER A 39 0.07 -4.29 17.44
CA SER A 39 0.95 -5.48 17.42
C SER A 39 2.17 -5.32 16.52
N LYS A 40 2.47 -4.10 16.06
CA LYS A 40 3.54 -3.82 15.10
C LYS A 40 3.41 -4.64 13.81
N SER A 41 2.20 -4.69 13.29
CA SER A 41 1.92 -5.15 11.93
C SER A 41 1.12 -4.07 11.20
N ILE A 42 1.22 -4.05 9.89
CA ILE A 42 0.54 -3.08 9.05
C ILE A 42 -0.80 -3.65 8.63
N GLU A 43 -1.86 -2.90 8.83
CA GLU A 43 -3.19 -3.24 8.36
C GLU A 43 -3.28 -3.20 6.84
N LYS A 44 -4.36 -3.71 6.29
CA LYS A 44 -4.62 -3.68 4.87
C LYS A 44 -5.76 -2.71 4.53
N ALA A 45 -5.65 -2.08 3.38
CA ALA A 45 -6.76 -1.43 2.69
C ALA A 45 -7.01 -2.15 1.36
N ALA A 46 -8.27 -2.42 1.03
CA ALA A 46 -8.61 -3.06 -0.23
C ALA A 46 -8.14 -2.20 -1.42
N ALA A 47 -7.76 -2.82 -2.52
CA ALA A 47 -7.42 -2.11 -3.74
C ALA A 47 -7.79 -2.94 -4.97
N THR A 48 -8.24 -2.25 -6.02
CA THR A 48 -8.36 -2.82 -7.35
C THR A 48 -7.23 -2.32 -8.23
N VAL A 49 -6.75 -3.16 -9.13
CA VAL A 49 -5.69 -2.81 -10.08
C VAL A 49 -6.24 -2.93 -11.48
N ALA A 50 -6.09 -1.89 -12.28
CA ALA A 50 -6.45 -1.85 -13.68
C ALA A 50 -5.48 -0.93 -14.45
N ASP A 51 -5.13 -1.29 -15.66
CA ASP A 51 -4.25 -0.50 -16.54
C ASP A 51 -2.93 -0.07 -15.88
N GLY A 52 -2.36 -0.94 -15.04
CA GLY A 52 -1.10 -0.68 -14.33
C GLY A 52 -1.18 0.37 -13.22
N LYS A 53 -2.39 0.74 -12.78
CA LYS A 53 -2.65 1.67 -11.67
C LYS A 53 -3.50 1.01 -10.59
N ALA A 54 -3.35 1.45 -9.36
CA ALA A 54 -4.19 1.01 -8.24
C ALA A 54 -5.25 2.06 -7.89
N THR A 55 -6.46 1.58 -7.62
CA THR A 55 -7.54 2.34 -6.96
C THR A 55 -7.72 1.78 -5.56
N PRO A 56 -6.98 2.29 -4.56
CA PRO A 56 -7.05 1.82 -3.20
C PRO A 56 -8.23 2.44 -2.44
N ALA A 57 -8.70 1.70 -1.43
CA ALA A 57 -9.71 2.19 -0.50
C ALA A 57 -9.16 3.26 0.44
N ASN A 58 -10.07 3.96 1.12
CA ASN A 58 -9.74 4.94 2.16
C ASN A 58 -8.80 4.35 3.22
N GLY A 59 -7.82 5.15 3.66
CA GLY A 59 -6.81 4.76 4.65
C GLY A 59 -5.60 4.01 4.09
N ALA A 60 -5.57 3.73 2.79
CA ALA A 60 -4.37 3.20 2.13
C ALA A 60 -3.21 4.20 2.21
N VAL A 61 -2.01 3.69 2.46
CA VAL A 61 -0.79 4.51 2.58
C VAL A 61 -0.13 4.66 1.22
N VAL A 62 0.16 5.91 0.86
CA VAL A 62 0.92 6.26 -0.34
C VAL A 62 2.36 6.52 0.02
N PHE A 63 3.25 5.95 -0.75
CA PHE A 63 4.69 6.02 -0.54
C PHE A 63 5.39 6.77 -1.66
N THR A 64 6.53 7.33 -1.31
CA THR A 64 7.64 7.66 -2.21
C THR A 64 8.81 6.75 -1.91
N VAL A 65 9.77 6.62 -2.83
CA VAL A 65 10.96 5.82 -2.63
C VAL A 65 12.21 6.68 -2.55
N GLU A 66 13.10 6.32 -1.64
CA GLU A 66 14.47 6.84 -1.54
C GLU A 66 15.45 5.68 -1.74
N GLN A 67 16.55 5.92 -2.46
CA GLN A 67 17.58 4.90 -2.64
C GLN A 67 18.71 5.09 -1.66
N ASN A 68 19.13 3.98 -1.03
CA ASN A 68 20.28 3.92 -0.12
C ASN A 68 21.22 2.77 -0.52
N GLY A 69 22.13 3.03 -1.43
CA GLY A 69 23.00 1.99 -2.00
C GLY A 69 22.19 0.95 -2.79
N GLU A 70 22.24 -0.31 -2.35
CA GLU A 70 21.45 -1.40 -2.92
C GLU A 70 20.04 -1.54 -2.32
N TYR A 71 19.73 -0.75 -1.29
CA TYR A 71 18.46 -0.79 -0.57
C TYR A 71 17.52 0.32 -1.05
N LEU A 72 16.22 0.07 -0.91
CA LEU A 72 15.17 1.05 -1.07
C LEU A 72 14.55 1.35 0.30
N ARG A 73 14.17 2.62 0.51
CA ARG A 73 13.38 3.10 1.65
C ARG A 73 12.03 3.59 1.16
N PHE A 74 10.99 3.12 1.77
CA PHE A 74 9.61 3.49 1.44
C PHE A 74 9.10 4.47 2.47
N LYS A 75 8.85 5.71 2.05
CA LYS A 75 8.46 6.82 2.91
C LYS A 75 7.06 7.30 2.59
N SER A 76 6.22 7.39 3.61
CA SER A 76 4.91 8.04 3.57
C SER A 76 4.95 9.38 4.29
N GLU A 77 4.23 10.38 3.79
CA GLU A 77 4.05 11.65 4.50
C GLU A 77 3.27 11.47 5.81
N ALA A 78 2.31 10.52 5.85
CA ALA A 78 1.48 10.27 7.02
C ALA A 78 2.26 9.64 8.18
N TYR A 79 3.02 8.59 7.89
CA TYR A 79 3.58 7.72 8.93
C TYR A 79 5.10 7.68 8.96
N GLY A 80 5.79 8.23 7.96
CA GLY A 80 7.24 8.12 7.83
C GLY A 80 7.66 6.86 7.08
N TYR A 81 8.74 6.23 7.50
CA TYR A 81 9.36 5.11 6.81
C TYR A 81 8.76 3.78 7.23
N LEU A 82 8.52 2.90 6.25
CA LEU A 82 8.22 1.49 6.51
C LEU A 82 9.48 0.79 7.04
N CYS A 83 9.39 0.22 8.22
CA CYS A 83 10.51 -0.37 8.97
C CYS A 83 10.23 -1.80 9.39
N SER A 84 11.31 -2.55 9.64
CA SER A 84 11.27 -3.82 10.38
C SER A 84 12.60 -4.03 11.06
N ASN A 85 12.61 -4.55 12.30
CA ASN A 85 13.85 -4.76 13.06
C ASN A 85 13.78 -5.94 14.04
N GLY A 86 14.94 -6.22 14.63
CA GLY A 86 15.06 -7.19 15.71
C GLY A 86 14.80 -8.63 15.28
N THR A 87 14.28 -9.43 16.21
CA THR A 87 14.06 -10.87 16.02
C THR A 87 12.59 -11.28 15.96
N GLY A 88 11.69 -10.35 16.21
CA GLY A 88 10.24 -10.54 16.13
C GLY A 88 9.72 -10.38 14.72
N ASN A 89 8.52 -10.91 14.48
CA ASN A 89 7.81 -10.71 13.23
C ASN A 89 7.09 -9.36 13.32
N ASN A 90 7.66 -8.32 12.75
CA ASN A 90 7.08 -6.99 12.80
C ASN A 90 7.21 -6.26 11.47
N ALA A 91 6.30 -5.33 11.25
CA ALA A 91 6.44 -4.22 10.34
C ALA A 91 5.77 -3.01 10.99
N PHE A 92 6.41 -1.87 10.95
CA PHE A 92 5.96 -0.66 11.62
C PHE A 92 6.40 0.58 10.85
N TYR A 93 5.91 1.75 11.26
CA TYR A 93 6.35 3.02 10.70
C TYR A 93 7.17 3.80 11.70
N SER A 94 8.18 4.52 11.20
CA SER A 94 8.97 5.47 11.99
C SER A 94 9.16 6.77 11.24
N LYS A 95 8.83 7.90 11.89
CA LYS A 95 8.89 9.23 11.24
C LYS A 95 10.33 9.70 11.02
N ASP A 96 11.19 9.51 12.01
CA ASP A 96 12.50 10.16 12.08
C ASP A 96 13.58 9.32 12.77
N PHE A 97 13.30 8.05 13.06
CA PHE A 97 14.19 7.11 13.75
C PHE A 97 14.60 7.56 15.17
N SER A 98 13.82 8.46 15.80
CA SER A 98 14.08 8.95 17.16
C SER A 98 13.59 8.00 18.25
N GLU A 99 12.79 7.00 17.90
CA GLU A 99 12.30 5.99 18.83
C GLU A 99 13.46 5.11 19.31
N GLU A 100 13.45 4.75 20.62
CA GLU A 100 14.46 3.89 21.19
C GLU A 100 14.50 2.51 20.48
N GLY A 101 15.67 2.12 20.03
CA GLY A 101 15.89 0.85 19.34
C GLY A 101 15.48 0.85 17.86
N VAL A 102 15.17 2.02 17.28
CA VAL A 102 14.91 2.18 15.84
C VAL A 102 16.08 2.92 15.20
N THR A 103 16.57 2.40 14.10
CA THR A 103 17.67 2.98 13.32
C THR A 103 17.24 3.25 11.88
N ALA A 104 17.96 4.10 11.18
CA ALA A 104 17.71 4.36 9.77
C ALA A 104 17.89 3.11 8.87
N GLU A 105 18.67 2.14 9.33
CA GLU A 105 18.87 0.88 8.61
C GLU A 105 17.66 -0.06 8.70
N ASP A 106 16.77 0.15 9.69
CA ASP A 106 15.53 -0.61 9.83
C ASP A 106 14.52 -0.30 8.72
N ALA A 107 14.70 0.85 8.02
CA ALA A 107 13.94 1.24 6.86
C ALA A 107 14.54 0.74 5.53
N ASP A 108 15.69 0.08 5.56
CA ASP A 108 16.38 -0.40 4.36
C ASP A 108 15.83 -1.78 3.94
N TRP A 109 15.27 -1.82 2.75
CA TRP A 109 14.70 -3.03 2.15
C TRP A 109 15.48 -3.42 0.91
N LEU A 110 15.96 -4.66 0.86
CA LEU A 110 16.51 -5.23 -0.35
C LEU A 110 15.37 -5.81 -1.18
N VAL A 111 15.09 -5.18 -2.31
CA VAL A 111 13.97 -5.53 -3.18
C VAL A 111 14.49 -6.29 -4.39
N ARG A 112 13.93 -7.45 -4.66
CA ARG A 112 14.31 -8.32 -5.77
C ARG A 112 13.07 -8.93 -6.40
N GLU A 113 13.17 -9.39 -7.64
CA GLU A 113 12.11 -10.18 -8.26
C GLU A 113 11.74 -11.38 -7.37
N CYS A 114 10.45 -11.65 -7.26
CA CYS A 114 9.95 -12.71 -6.40
C CYS A 114 10.40 -14.09 -6.90
N SER A 115 11.03 -14.84 -6.01
CA SER A 115 11.70 -16.12 -6.35
C SER A 115 10.77 -17.22 -6.84
N GLY A 116 9.47 -17.12 -6.58
CA GLY A 116 8.48 -18.17 -6.90
C GLY A 116 7.97 -18.17 -8.33
N GLY A 117 8.40 -17.22 -9.17
CA GLY A 117 7.89 -17.08 -10.54
C GLY A 117 6.42 -16.63 -10.60
N VAL A 118 5.92 -16.04 -9.51
CA VAL A 118 4.54 -15.53 -9.39
C VAL A 118 4.43 -14.05 -9.80
N GLY A 119 5.53 -13.45 -10.30
CA GLY A 119 5.66 -12.04 -10.58
C GLY A 119 5.87 -11.21 -9.31
N GLY A 120 6.03 -9.88 -9.49
CA GLY A 120 6.26 -8.95 -8.40
C GLY A 120 7.63 -9.07 -7.74
N TYR A 121 7.75 -8.49 -6.55
CA TYR A 121 9.01 -8.34 -5.83
C TYR A 121 8.90 -8.86 -4.41
N GLU A 122 9.95 -9.50 -3.94
CA GLU A 122 10.15 -9.83 -2.53
C GLU A 122 10.96 -8.70 -1.85
N MET A 123 10.62 -8.40 -0.58
CA MET A 123 11.21 -7.30 0.19
C MET A 123 11.90 -7.85 1.45
N GLU A 124 13.23 -7.94 1.42
CA GLU A 124 14.05 -8.41 2.55
C GLU A 124 14.46 -7.24 3.44
N SER A 125 14.17 -7.31 4.74
CA SER A 125 14.66 -6.34 5.71
C SER A 125 16.16 -6.47 5.90
N ARG A 126 16.87 -5.33 5.93
CA ARG A 126 18.32 -5.29 6.20
C ARG A 126 18.65 -5.74 7.61
N THR A 127 17.89 -5.32 8.60
CA THR A 127 18.22 -5.51 10.03
C THR A 127 17.42 -6.61 10.71
N ALA A 128 16.16 -6.85 10.33
CA ALA A 128 15.33 -7.87 10.96
C ALA A 128 15.86 -9.29 10.69
N LYS A 129 16.23 -10.01 11.76
CA LYS A 129 16.81 -11.36 11.68
C LYS A 129 16.19 -12.29 12.71
N PHE A 130 15.53 -13.34 12.26
CA PHE A 130 15.06 -14.40 13.14
C PHE A 130 16.24 -15.15 13.76
N ASN A 131 16.27 -15.24 15.08
CA ASN A 131 17.36 -15.85 15.84
C ASN A 131 18.76 -15.28 15.48
N ASN A 132 18.86 -14.00 15.10
CA ASN A 132 20.07 -13.35 14.63
C ASN A 132 20.77 -14.06 13.44
N ARG A 133 20.06 -14.89 12.71
CA ARG A 133 20.63 -15.72 11.64
C ARG A 133 19.89 -15.63 10.32
N TYR A 134 18.56 -15.73 10.34
CA TYR A 134 17.75 -15.82 9.13
C TYR A 134 17.13 -14.47 8.83
N SER A 135 17.31 -13.99 7.61
CA SER A 135 16.67 -12.76 7.13
C SER A 135 15.14 -12.87 7.21
N GLN A 136 14.50 -11.74 7.45
CA GLN A 136 13.07 -11.62 7.45
C GLN A 136 12.60 -10.84 6.22
N TRP A 137 11.46 -11.27 5.70
CA TRP A 137 10.87 -10.78 4.46
C TRP A 137 9.47 -10.27 4.76
N LEU A 138 9.08 -9.15 4.13
CA LEU A 138 7.70 -8.69 4.22
C LEU A 138 6.78 -9.78 3.67
N GLU A 139 5.69 -10.07 4.38
CA GLU A 139 4.67 -11.02 3.98
C GLU A 139 3.27 -10.50 4.29
N TYR A 140 2.30 -11.01 3.54
CA TYR A 140 0.90 -10.93 3.93
C TYR A 140 0.50 -12.24 4.59
N TYR A 141 0.15 -12.17 5.87
CA TYR A 141 -0.29 -13.35 6.62
C TYR A 141 -1.27 -12.95 7.71
N SER A 142 -2.32 -13.78 7.88
CA SER A 142 -3.32 -13.60 8.93
C SER A 142 -3.92 -12.18 8.96
N ASP A 143 -4.31 -11.71 7.78
CA ASP A 143 -5.03 -10.45 7.57
C ASP A 143 -4.22 -9.16 7.81
N SER A 144 -2.90 -9.26 7.85
CA SER A 144 -2.00 -8.12 8.04
C SER A 144 -0.67 -8.31 7.32
N PHE A 145 0.11 -7.23 7.21
CA PHE A 145 1.48 -7.26 6.71
C PHE A 145 2.47 -7.18 7.86
N LYS A 146 3.45 -8.05 7.86
CA LYS A 146 4.56 -8.10 8.81
C LYS A 146 5.75 -8.80 8.19
N THR A 147 6.87 -8.87 8.88
CA THR A 147 7.99 -9.68 8.39
C THR A 147 7.97 -11.07 9.00
N TYR A 148 8.48 -12.02 8.24
CA TYR A 148 8.72 -13.38 8.70
C TYR A 148 10.01 -13.95 8.10
N SER A 149 10.66 -14.88 8.83
CA SER A 149 11.83 -15.52 8.29
C SER A 149 11.46 -16.50 7.19
N MET A 150 11.99 -16.27 5.99
CA MET A 150 11.73 -17.14 4.84
C MET A 150 12.80 -18.22 4.73
N ASP A 151 12.40 -19.47 4.91
CA ASP A 151 13.16 -20.62 4.41
C ASP A 151 12.61 -20.98 3.03
N LYS A 152 13.28 -20.51 1.99
CA LYS A 152 12.83 -20.69 0.58
C LYS A 152 12.56 -22.14 0.22
N SER A 153 13.22 -23.10 0.88
CA SER A 153 12.98 -24.53 0.63
C SER A 153 11.63 -25.06 1.14
N LYS A 154 10.97 -24.27 2.00
CA LYS A 154 9.69 -24.63 2.63
C LYS A 154 8.52 -23.76 2.20
N VAL A 155 8.78 -22.72 1.41
CA VAL A 155 7.71 -21.87 0.89
C VAL A 155 6.90 -22.64 -0.14
N THR A 156 5.63 -22.79 0.11
CA THR A 156 4.66 -23.44 -0.77
C THR A 156 3.81 -22.45 -1.54
N ASP A 157 3.71 -21.22 -1.05
CA ASP A 157 2.98 -20.13 -1.67
C ASP A 157 3.80 -18.83 -1.61
N TYR A 158 4.39 -18.48 -2.74
CA TYR A 158 5.17 -17.25 -2.87
C TYR A 158 4.32 -15.98 -3.03
N THR A 159 3.02 -16.11 -3.30
CA THR A 159 2.15 -14.94 -3.50
C THR A 159 2.02 -14.07 -2.24
N ILE A 160 2.19 -14.66 -1.05
CA ILE A 160 2.20 -13.92 0.21
C ILE A 160 3.41 -12.99 0.36
N TYR A 161 4.52 -13.29 -0.34
CA TYR A 161 5.75 -12.50 -0.36
C TYR A 161 5.90 -11.65 -1.61
N SER A 162 4.95 -11.73 -2.55
CA SER A 162 5.00 -11.01 -3.81
C SER A 162 4.28 -9.68 -3.71
N PHE A 163 5.04 -8.60 -3.87
CA PHE A 163 4.56 -7.23 -3.81
C PHE A 163 4.73 -6.53 -5.15
N PHE A 164 3.80 -5.64 -5.46
CA PHE A 164 3.81 -4.81 -6.65
C PHE A 164 3.73 -3.34 -6.24
N PHE A 165 4.34 -2.48 -7.04
CA PHE A 165 4.37 -1.05 -6.80
C PHE A 165 3.53 -0.36 -7.88
N TYR A 166 2.30 0.03 -7.53
CA TYR A 166 1.41 0.67 -8.49
C TYR A 166 1.25 2.14 -8.22
N PRO A 167 1.39 3.00 -9.24
CA PRO A 167 0.94 4.38 -9.13
C PRO A 167 -0.54 4.40 -8.78
N VAL A 168 -0.94 5.41 -8.03
CA VAL A 168 -2.35 5.63 -7.68
C VAL A 168 -3.11 6.08 -8.92
N ALA A 169 -4.30 5.55 -9.15
CA ALA A 169 -5.13 5.90 -10.29
C ALA A 169 -5.52 7.39 -10.27
N ASP A 170 -5.75 7.95 -11.46
CA ASP A 170 -6.20 9.34 -11.60
C ASP A 170 -7.56 9.53 -10.90
N GLY A 171 -7.75 10.67 -10.24
CA GLY A 171 -8.98 10.97 -9.51
C GLY A 171 -9.06 10.38 -8.09
N VAL A 172 -8.07 9.60 -7.65
CA VAL A 172 -7.96 9.17 -6.26
C VAL A 172 -7.36 10.30 -5.43
N ASN A 173 -8.09 10.77 -4.43
CA ASN A 173 -7.60 11.82 -3.54
C ASN A 173 -6.57 11.27 -2.55
N VAL A 174 -5.44 11.96 -2.44
CA VAL A 174 -4.38 11.64 -1.48
C VAL A 174 -4.08 12.88 -0.67
N ASP A 175 -4.30 12.82 0.65
CA ASP A 175 -3.99 13.88 1.58
C ASP A 175 -3.01 13.40 2.64
N GLY A 176 -1.94 14.18 2.87
CA GLY A 176 -0.90 13.84 3.85
C GLY A 176 -0.33 12.43 3.70
N GLY A 177 -0.31 11.85 2.48
CA GLY A 177 0.18 10.49 2.23
C GLY A 177 -0.83 9.38 2.47
N LEU A 178 -2.10 9.71 2.73
CA LEU A 178 -3.20 8.75 2.85
C LEU A 178 -4.20 8.92 1.72
N VAL A 179 -4.77 7.81 1.26
CA VAL A 179 -5.94 7.85 0.39
C VAL A 179 -7.15 8.27 1.22
N VAL A 180 -7.82 9.32 0.79
CA VAL A 180 -9.04 9.84 1.42
C VAL A 180 -10.18 9.78 0.42
N GLN A 181 -11.33 9.32 0.87
CA GLN A 181 -12.55 9.36 0.07
C GLN A 181 -13.40 10.53 0.55
N PRO A 182 -14.01 11.31 -0.36
CA PRO A 182 -14.93 12.35 0.04
C PRO A 182 -16.10 11.73 0.81
N THR A 183 -16.40 12.29 1.97
CA THR A 183 -17.58 11.89 2.74
C THR A 183 -18.74 12.73 2.29
N ILE A 184 -19.75 12.10 1.71
CA ILE A 184 -21.01 12.76 1.38
C ILE A 184 -21.95 12.54 2.56
N THR A 185 -22.22 13.60 3.31
CA THR A 185 -23.18 13.55 4.43
C THR A 185 -24.51 14.09 3.95
N PHE A 186 -25.53 13.26 3.98
CA PHE A 186 -26.91 13.70 3.73
C PHE A 186 -27.52 14.24 5.02
N PRO A 187 -28.21 15.38 4.98
CA PRO A 187 -28.91 15.89 6.15
C PRO A 187 -29.91 14.83 6.68
N GLU A 188 -29.94 14.64 8.00
CA GLU A 188 -30.89 13.70 8.65
C GLU A 188 -32.37 14.03 8.36
N THR A 189 -32.64 15.23 7.91
CA THR A 189 -33.97 15.73 7.57
C THR A 189 -34.39 15.43 6.13
N MET A 190 -33.59 14.70 5.35
CA MET A 190 -34.05 14.24 4.03
C MET A 190 -35.21 13.30 4.22
N LEU A 191 -36.40 13.85 4.00
CA LEU A 191 -37.65 13.07 3.97
C LEU A 191 -37.54 12.04 2.82
N PRO A 192 -38.12 10.85 3.01
CA PRO A 192 -38.15 9.86 1.94
C PRO A 192 -38.76 10.48 0.70
N ALA A 193 -38.01 10.44 -0.42
CA ALA A 193 -38.47 10.93 -1.69
C ALA A 193 -39.74 10.18 -2.12
N TYR A 194 -40.77 10.88 -2.41
CA TYR A 194 -41.96 10.28 -3.09
C TYR A 194 -41.58 9.99 -4.53
N VAL A 195 -41.91 8.83 -5.02
CA VAL A 195 -41.71 8.46 -6.41
C VAL A 195 -42.37 9.47 -7.33
N GLY A 196 -41.59 10.11 -8.20
CA GLY A 196 -42.06 11.11 -9.17
C GLY A 196 -41.93 12.56 -8.74
N SER A 197 -41.26 12.86 -7.66
CA SER A 197 -40.94 14.22 -7.24
C SER A 197 -39.49 14.57 -7.63
N ASP A 198 -39.31 15.76 -8.20
CA ASP A 198 -37.97 16.32 -8.38
C ASP A 198 -37.53 16.96 -7.04
N TYR A 199 -36.33 16.61 -6.58
CA TYR A 199 -35.73 17.20 -5.37
C TYR A 199 -34.48 17.94 -5.78
N GLU A 200 -34.43 19.21 -5.43
CA GLU A 200 -33.18 19.96 -5.37
C GLU A 200 -32.64 19.87 -3.96
N PHE A 201 -31.37 19.48 -3.82
CA PHE A 201 -30.67 19.50 -2.55
C PHE A 201 -29.29 20.12 -2.75
N GLU A 202 -28.88 20.88 -1.77
CA GLU A 202 -27.54 21.42 -1.70
C GLU A 202 -26.61 20.38 -1.08
N LEU A 203 -25.63 19.93 -1.84
CA LEU A 203 -24.57 19.04 -1.33
C LEU A 203 -23.53 19.89 -0.65
N GLU A 204 -23.46 19.84 0.67
CA GLU A 204 -22.30 20.29 1.41
C GLU A 204 -21.22 19.22 1.27
N ILE A 205 -20.25 19.43 0.39
CA ILE A 205 -19.09 18.57 0.26
C ILE A 205 -18.04 19.12 1.19
N ASP A 206 -17.86 18.49 2.33
CA ASP A 206 -16.77 18.80 3.25
C ASP A 206 -15.48 18.19 2.67
N THR A 207 -14.93 18.87 1.66
CA THR A 207 -13.65 18.55 1.08
C THR A 207 -12.76 19.79 1.16
N ILE A 208 -11.51 19.57 1.50
CA ILE A 208 -10.46 20.58 1.46
C ILE A 208 -10.01 20.90 0.02
N TYR A 209 -10.67 20.34 -0.98
CA TYR A 209 -10.31 20.48 -2.39
C TYR A 209 -11.30 21.37 -3.12
N GLU A 210 -10.78 22.39 -3.81
CA GLU A 210 -11.54 23.15 -4.80
C GLU A 210 -11.86 22.22 -5.97
N ILE A 211 -13.13 21.97 -6.24
CA ILE A 211 -13.56 21.31 -7.45
C ILE A 211 -13.62 22.37 -8.55
N ASP A 212 -12.61 22.39 -9.42
CA ASP A 212 -12.50 23.33 -10.52
C ASP A 212 -13.60 23.21 -11.59
N ASN A 213 -14.59 22.33 -11.42
CA ASN A 213 -15.70 22.19 -12.35
C ASN A 213 -16.97 21.63 -11.70
N PRO A 214 -17.87 22.52 -11.22
CA PRO A 214 -19.14 22.07 -10.65
C PRO A 214 -20.13 21.77 -11.78
N TRP A 215 -20.00 20.61 -12.39
CA TRP A 215 -21.07 20.06 -13.20
C TRP A 215 -21.76 18.97 -12.40
N ILE A 216 -22.76 19.35 -11.70
CA ILE A 216 -23.88 18.52 -11.30
C ILE A 216 -25.13 19.18 -11.85
#